data_907b8d8880a86080cc182dd1c53a0fcc
#
_entry.id   907b8d8880a86080cc182dd1c53a0fcc
#
_cell.length_a   1.000
_cell.length_b   1.000
_cell.length_c   1.000
_cell.angle_alpha   90.00
_cell.angle_beta   90.00
_cell.angle_gamma   90.00
#
_symmetry.space_group_name_H-M   'P 1'
#
loop_
_entity.id
_entity.type
_entity.pdbx_description
1 polymer ?
#
loop_
_entity_poly.entity_id
_entity_poly.type
_entity_poly.pdbx_seq_one_letter_code
_entity_poly.pdbx_strand_id
1 'polypeptide(L)'
;MATYSLIIPMYNGEKYIANALGSLLPSASLLTEVILVDDRSTDDGVKVAHTFDNLLPMRYFVTDESMDRGPGNARQLGLDNAHGEWIGFMDADDLLAPDALRYVDKAVSQCEDAQMFIGNFVEREPTTGRHGALHQEDPTWVHGKWYLKKMLDEYNVRFLPNLYTHEDIYFNALIFDRLRADEKNFYILDELIYYWNQNPNSMTSSERYTLTNLNDYLISVIDSHLTILNDVEKPSEELIGTVKEICLSQYVQGYFYYQAFVYKYGSQDEECKRGYESLKAFYRKLTDIFHLTRDEFLDILFKKSKEFCNQRNGALKTFGPFIEVDSLPSFIYQIAAFV
;
A
#
# COMPACT_ATOMS: atom_id res chain seq x y z
N MET A 1 9.46 -29.42 -7.47
CA MET A 1 9.16 -28.82 -6.15
C MET A 1 9.25 -27.32 -6.36
N ALA A 2 8.21 -26.58 -6.06
CA ALA A 2 8.20 -25.13 -6.24
C ALA A 2 9.26 -24.47 -5.34
N THR A 3 9.73 -23.29 -5.72
CA THR A 3 10.75 -22.53 -4.99
C THR A 3 10.17 -21.18 -4.58
N TYR A 4 10.45 -20.75 -3.35
CA TYR A 4 9.80 -19.59 -2.73
C TYR A 4 10.83 -18.57 -2.24
N SER A 5 10.73 -17.33 -2.72
CA SER A 5 11.47 -16.18 -2.19
C SER A 5 10.53 -15.31 -1.35
N LEU A 6 10.91 -15.04 -0.11
CA LEU A 6 10.21 -14.07 0.73
C LEU A 6 11.07 -12.80 0.86
N ILE A 7 10.52 -11.66 0.48
CA ILE A 7 11.19 -10.37 0.46
C ILE A 7 10.70 -9.53 1.65
N ILE A 8 11.64 -9.02 2.46
CA ILE A 8 11.38 -8.24 3.66
C ILE A 8 12.08 -6.89 3.53
N PRO A 9 11.35 -5.80 3.21
CA PRO A 9 11.90 -4.45 3.32
C PRO A 9 12.04 -4.08 4.79
N MET A 10 13.16 -3.44 5.18
CA MET A 10 13.40 -3.03 6.57
C MET A 10 14.00 -1.63 6.63
N TYR A 11 13.44 -0.80 7.51
CA TYR A 11 14.03 0.46 7.94
C TYR A 11 13.84 0.63 9.45
N ASN A 12 14.95 0.67 10.21
CA ASN A 12 14.96 0.78 11.67
C ASN A 12 14.08 -0.29 12.34
N GLY A 13 14.32 -1.56 11.97
CA GLY A 13 13.51 -2.72 12.36
C GLY A 13 13.99 -3.46 13.62
N GLU A 14 14.96 -2.95 14.39
CA GLU A 14 15.58 -3.63 15.54
C GLU A 14 14.58 -4.25 16.51
N LYS A 15 13.48 -3.54 16.78
CA LYS A 15 12.46 -3.97 17.74
C LYS A 15 11.53 -5.08 17.23
N TYR A 16 11.46 -5.28 15.92
CA TYR A 16 10.42 -6.07 15.30
C TYR A 16 10.98 -7.29 14.55
N ILE A 17 12.15 -7.13 13.88
CA ILE A 17 12.68 -8.10 12.94
C ILE A 17 12.88 -9.50 13.53
N ALA A 18 13.22 -9.62 14.81
CA ALA A 18 13.38 -10.93 15.45
C ALA A 18 12.06 -11.71 15.49
N ASN A 19 10.92 -11.04 15.74
CA ASN A 19 9.61 -11.67 15.72
C ASN A 19 9.19 -12.03 14.30
N ALA A 20 9.44 -11.14 13.35
CA ALA A 20 9.16 -11.36 11.93
C ALA A 20 9.89 -12.62 11.42
N LEU A 21 11.22 -12.69 11.59
CA LEU A 21 12.03 -13.84 11.19
C LEU A 21 11.68 -15.09 12.00
N GLY A 22 11.37 -14.96 13.29
CA GLY A 22 10.92 -16.07 14.13
C GLY A 22 9.65 -16.72 13.61
N SER A 23 8.72 -15.95 13.03
CA SER A 23 7.48 -16.45 12.44
C SER A 23 7.69 -17.33 11.20
N LEU A 24 8.86 -17.22 10.55
CA LEU A 24 9.21 -18.00 9.36
C LEU A 24 9.73 -19.41 9.69
N LEU A 25 10.17 -19.65 10.92
CA LEU A 25 10.80 -20.94 11.30
C LEU A 25 9.94 -22.16 10.99
N PRO A 26 8.62 -22.16 11.20
CA PRO A 26 7.76 -23.29 10.81
C PRO A 26 7.77 -23.58 9.30
N SER A 27 8.07 -22.56 8.46
CA SER A 27 8.11 -22.64 7.01
C SER A 27 9.53 -22.73 6.43
N ALA A 28 10.57 -22.73 7.27
CA ALA A 28 11.97 -22.61 6.85
C ALA A 28 12.40 -23.65 5.80
N SER A 29 11.88 -24.88 5.89
CA SER A 29 12.21 -25.98 4.95
C SER A 29 11.62 -25.80 3.56
N LEU A 30 10.61 -24.94 3.39
CA LEU A 30 9.97 -24.62 2.11
C LEU A 30 10.57 -23.38 1.47
N LEU A 31 11.14 -22.48 2.27
CA LEU A 31 11.76 -21.26 1.77
C LEU A 31 13.07 -21.57 1.03
N THR A 32 13.18 -21.11 -0.21
CA THR A 32 14.43 -21.12 -0.96
C THR A 32 15.36 -20.03 -0.47
N GLU A 33 14.80 -18.87 -0.16
CA GLU A 33 15.53 -17.73 0.37
C GLU A 33 14.59 -16.75 1.10
N VAL A 34 15.16 -16.04 2.07
CA VAL A 34 14.59 -14.86 2.72
C VAL A 34 15.50 -13.69 2.39
N ILE A 35 14.99 -12.75 1.62
CA ILE A 35 15.72 -11.58 1.16
C ILE A 35 15.38 -10.40 2.07
N LEU A 36 16.27 -10.04 2.97
CA LEU A 36 16.17 -8.84 3.77
C LEU A 36 16.80 -7.66 3.02
N VAL A 37 16.02 -6.63 2.76
CA VAL A 37 16.49 -5.41 2.11
C VAL A 37 16.47 -4.27 3.11
N ASP A 38 17.65 -3.86 3.55
CA ASP A 38 17.83 -2.74 4.47
C ASP A 38 17.76 -1.41 3.72
N ASP A 39 16.79 -0.56 4.10
CA ASP A 39 16.67 0.78 3.53
C ASP A 39 17.50 1.81 4.32
N ARG A 40 18.77 1.48 4.54
CA ARG A 40 19.75 2.34 5.22
C ARG A 40 19.35 2.63 6.66
N SER A 41 19.06 1.59 7.43
CA SER A 41 18.77 1.65 8.87
C SER A 41 19.95 2.24 9.66
N THR A 42 19.63 2.86 10.77
CA THR A 42 20.59 3.43 11.72
C THR A 42 20.59 2.73 13.07
N ASP A 43 19.73 1.73 13.24
CA ASP A 43 19.62 0.87 14.41
C ASP A 43 20.36 -0.48 14.21
N ASP A 44 20.31 -1.37 15.19
CA ASP A 44 20.93 -2.70 15.16
C ASP A 44 20.06 -3.78 14.44
N GLY A 45 19.01 -3.40 13.68
CA GLY A 45 18.08 -4.35 13.04
C GLY A 45 18.75 -5.40 12.16
N VAL A 46 19.71 -5.00 11.32
CA VAL A 46 20.47 -5.93 10.47
C VAL A 46 21.30 -6.90 11.33
N LYS A 47 21.90 -6.43 12.40
CA LYS A 47 22.65 -7.28 13.33
C LYS A 47 21.77 -8.31 14.04
N VAL A 48 20.56 -7.92 14.41
CA VAL A 48 19.56 -8.84 14.95
C VAL A 48 19.18 -9.89 13.90
N ALA A 49 18.96 -9.49 12.65
CA ALA A 49 18.62 -10.40 11.56
C ALA A 49 19.70 -11.46 11.33
N HIS A 50 20.99 -11.11 11.43
CA HIS A 50 22.10 -12.06 11.30
C HIS A 50 22.09 -13.19 12.35
N THR A 51 21.37 -13.06 13.46
CA THR A 51 21.20 -14.16 14.42
C THR A 51 20.40 -15.33 13.85
N PHE A 52 19.69 -15.14 12.74
CA PHE A 52 18.89 -16.15 12.04
C PHE A 52 19.62 -16.85 10.87
N ASP A 53 20.87 -16.49 10.56
CA ASP A 53 21.60 -17.02 9.39
C ASP A 53 21.74 -18.56 9.37
N ASN A 54 21.78 -19.19 10.55
CA ASN A 54 21.83 -20.65 10.66
C ASN A 54 20.45 -21.32 10.72
N LEU A 55 19.36 -20.54 10.73
CA LEU A 55 17.98 -21.01 10.90
C LEU A 55 17.16 -20.82 9.63
N LEU A 56 17.46 -19.78 8.86
CA LEU A 56 16.76 -19.39 7.63
C LEU A 56 17.77 -19.17 6.49
N PRO A 57 17.37 -19.40 5.24
CA PRO A 57 18.22 -19.15 4.06
C PRO A 57 18.30 -17.65 3.75
N MET A 58 19.00 -16.89 4.59
CA MET A 58 19.04 -15.43 4.56
C MET A 58 19.94 -14.90 3.42
N ARG A 59 19.47 -13.84 2.78
CA ARG A 59 20.25 -12.98 1.87
C ARG A 59 20.00 -11.51 2.23
N TYR A 60 21.02 -10.67 2.10
CA TYR A 60 20.98 -9.27 2.54
C TYR A 60 21.34 -8.34 1.41
N PHE A 61 20.54 -7.27 1.28
CA PHE A 61 20.80 -6.17 0.35
C PHE A 61 20.57 -4.84 1.07
N VAL A 62 21.15 -3.78 0.53
CA VAL A 62 20.97 -2.40 1.03
C VAL A 62 20.58 -1.53 -0.15
N THR A 63 19.59 -0.66 0.02
CA THR A 63 19.19 0.29 -1.03
C THR A 63 20.29 1.32 -1.30
N ASP A 64 20.43 1.74 -2.56
CA ASP A 64 21.42 2.74 -2.96
C ASP A 64 21.09 4.12 -2.39
N GLU A 65 22.13 4.91 -2.03
CA GLU A 65 21.96 6.27 -1.50
C GLU A 65 21.33 7.26 -2.51
N SER A 66 21.41 6.97 -3.79
CA SER A 66 20.79 7.77 -4.86
C SER A 66 19.28 7.55 -4.99
N MET A 67 18.76 6.48 -4.37
CA MET A 67 17.31 6.20 -4.34
C MET A 67 16.63 6.92 -3.17
N ASP A 68 15.42 7.38 -3.39
CA ASP A 68 14.56 7.81 -2.29
C ASP A 68 14.26 6.63 -1.37
N ARG A 69 14.10 6.90 -0.08
CA ARG A 69 13.70 5.89 0.90
C ARG A 69 12.26 5.47 0.68
N GLY A 70 11.95 4.23 0.98
CA GLY A 70 10.57 3.74 0.97
C GLY A 70 10.50 2.24 0.69
N PRO A 71 9.41 1.61 1.15
CA PRO A 71 9.26 0.15 1.03
C PRO A 71 9.22 -0.32 -0.42
N GLY A 72 8.73 0.50 -1.36
CA GLY A 72 8.67 0.16 -2.78
C GLY A 72 10.04 -0.10 -3.40
N ASN A 73 11.01 0.80 -3.17
CA ASN A 73 12.37 0.63 -3.67
C ASN A 73 13.08 -0.59 -3.04
N ALA A 74 12.88 -0.82 -1.75
CA ALA A 74 13.42 -1.98 -1.07
C ALA A 74 12.78 -3.28 -1.59
N ARG A 75 11.45 -3.34 -1.79
CA ARG A 75 10.78 -4.50 -2.39
C ARG A 75 11.23 -4.74 -3.82
N GLN A 76 11.44 -3.67 -4.62
CA GLN A 76 11.94 -3.80 -5.98
C GLN A 76 13.35 -4.40 -6.01
N LEU A 77 14.27 -3.90 -5.17
CA LEU A 77 15.63 -4.45 -5.08
C LEU A 77 15.62 -5.93 -4.69
N GLY A 78 14.73 -6.31 -3.75
CA GLY A 78 14.52 -7.71 -3.39
C GLY A 78 13.98 -8.54 -4.56
N LEU A 79 13.00 -8.04 -5.30
CA LEU A 79 12.41 -8.71 -6.46
C LEU A 79 13.42 -8.93 -7.59
N ASP A 80 14.25 -7.93 -7.87
CA ASP A 80 15.31 -8.02 -8.90
C ASP A 80 16.37 -9.08 -8.57
N ASN A 81 16.55 -9.41 -7.30
CA ASN A 81 17.51 -10.38 -6.81
C ASN A 81 16.89 -11.72 -6.39
N ALA A 82 15.58 -11.88 -6.53
CA ALA A 82 14.87 -13.10 -6.15
C ALA A 82 15.06 -14.22 -7.18
N HIS A 83 15.30 -15.44 -6.69
CA HIS A 83 15.49 -16.65 -7.52
C HIS A 83 14.31 -17.63 -7.42
N GLY A 84 13.41 -17.48 -6.44
CA GLY A 84 12.24 -18.34 -6.28
C GLY A 84 11.27 -18.19 -7.45
N GLU A 85 10.57 -19.27 -7.73
CA GLU A 85 9.49 -19.29 -8.70
C GLU A 85 8.29 -18.46 -8.22
N TRP A 86 8.06 -18.49 -6.91
CA TRP A 86 6.99 -17.75 -6.25
C TRP A 86 7.58 -16.70 -5.30
N ILE A 87 7.05 -15.48 -5.41
CA ILE A 87 7.48 -14.32 -4.65
C ILE A 87 6.42 -13.94 -3.63
N GLY A 88 6.81 -13.85 -2.36
CA GLY A 88 6.01 -13.26 -1.28
C GLY A 88 6.69 -12.01 -0.74
N PHE A 89 5.89 -11.11 -0.16
CA PHE A 89 6.37 -9.93 0.55
C PHE A 89 5.88 -9.96 2.01
N MET A 90 6.74 -9.53 2.94
CA MET A 90 6.37 -9.40 4.35
C MET A 90 7.08 -8.18 4.93
N ASP A 91 6.33 -7.32 5.64
CA ASP A 91 6.94 -6.18 6.31
C ASP A 91 7.71 -6.61 7.57
N ALA A 92 8.77 -5.87 7.92
CA ALA A 92 9.70 -6.25 8.99
C ALA A 92 9.07 -6.23 10.40
N ASP A 93 7.89 -5.65 10.55
CA ASP A 93 7.12 -5.60 11.80
C ASP A 93 5.91 -6.55 11.81
N ASP A 94 5.70 -7.34 10.74
CA ASP A 94 4.60 -8.28 10.56
C ASP A 94 5.00 -9.74 10.78
N LEU A 95 4.04 -10.66 10.65
CA LEU A 95 4.29 -12.10 10.85
C LEU A 95 3.64 -12.93 9.74
N LEU A 96 4.32 -13.98 9.35
CA LEU A 96 3.72 -15.06 8.56
C LEU A 96 2.93 -16.00 9.49
N ALA A 97 1.74 -16.47 9.07
CA ALA A 97 1.02 -17.47 9.83
C ALA A 97 1.79 -18.83 9.83
N PRO A 98 1.73 -19.64 10.90
CA PRO A 98 2.60 -20.81 11.05
C PRO A 98 2.58 -21.81 9.90
N ASP A 99 1.42 -22.05 9.30
CA ASP A 99 1.25 -23.01 8.19
C ASP A 99 1.08 -22.31 6.82
N ALA A 100 1.30 -21.00 6.76
CA ALA A 100 1.04 -20.19 5.57
C ALA A 100 1.68 -20.78 4.31
N LEU A 101 2.98 -21.05 4.34
CA LEU A 101 3.68 -21.54 3.14
C LEU A 101 3.30 -22.98 2.79
N ARG A 102 2.81 -23.77 3.73
CA ARG A 102 2.26 -25.11 3.44
C ARG A 102 0.94 -25.03 2.68
N TYR A 103 0.08 -24.08 3.02
CA TYR A 103 -1.16 -23.83 2.28
C TYR A 103 -0.87 -23.37 0.86
N VAL A 104 0.07 -22.43 0.71
CA VAL A 104 0.51 -21.94 -0.59
C VAL A 104 1.13 -23.07 -1.43
N ASP A 105 2.06 -23.86 -0.89
CA ASP A 105 2.72 -24.96 -1.61
C ASP A 105 1.70 -26.04 -2.06
N LYS A 106 0.74 -26.35 -1.18
CA LYS A 106 -0.38 -27.23 -1.54
C LYS A 106 -1.19 -26.65 -2.70
N ALA A 107 -1.55 -25.36 -2.67
CA ALA A 107 -2.32 -24.73 -3.72
C ALA A 107 -1.53 -24.66 -5.04
N VAL A 108 -0.23 -24.34 -5.00
CA VAL A 108 0.67 -24.38 -6.16
C VAL A 108 0.66 -25.78 -6.80
N SER A 109 0.66 -26.85 -6.00
CA SER A 109 0.63 -28.21 -6.51
C SER A 109 -0.72 -28.63 -7.14
N GLN A 110 -1.80 -27.90 -6.86
CA GLN A 110 -3.16 -28.19 -7.31
C GLN A 110 -3.65 -27.28 -8.47
N CYS A 111 -3.05 -26.10 -8.63
CA CYS A 111 -3.45 -25.09 -9.59
C CYS A 111 -2.26 -24.72 -10.51
N GLU A 112 -1.99 -25.58 -11.49
CA GLU A 112 -0.83 -25.45 -12.40
C GLU A 112 -0.85 -24.18 -13.27
N ASP A 113 -2.04 -23.60 -13.48
CA ASP A 113 -2.25 -22.40 -14.29
C ASP A 113 -2.27 -21.09 -13.45
N ALA A 114 -2.05 -21.19 -12.14
CA ALA A 114 -2.07 -20.06 -11.25
C ALA A 114 -0.95 -19.05 -11.58
N GLN A 115 -1.30 -17.78 -11.59
CA GLN A 115 -0.36 -16.67 -11.71
C GLN A 115 -0.15 -15.97 -10.36
N MET A 116 -1.13 -16.07 -9.46
CA MET A 116 -1.10 -15.47 -8.14
C MET A 116 -2.03 -16.22 -7.17
N PHE A 117 -1.64 -16.24 -5.90
CA PHE A 117 -2.49 -16.66 -4.80
C PHE A 117 -2.74 -15.49 -3.85
N ILE A 118 -3.97 -15.38 -3.35
CA ILE A 118 -4.40 -14.38 -2.37
C ILE A 118 -4.93 -15.13 -1.16
N GLY A 119 -4.22 -15.06 -0.05
CA GLY A 119 -4.66 -15.61 1.22
C GLY A 119 -5.17 -14.52 2.17
N ASN A 120 -5.88 -14.95 3.20
CA ASN A 120 -6.42 -14.03 4.19
C ASN A 120 -5.31 -13.45 5.07
N PHE A 121 -5.50 -12.21 5.50
CA PHE A 121 -4.68 -11.63 6.56
C PHE A 121 -5.56 -10.98 7.64
N VAL A 122 -5.03 -10.87 8.85
CA VAL A 122 -5.75 -10.30 9.99
C VAL A 122 -4.90 -9.23 10.66
N GLU A 123 -5.55 -8.13 11.04
CA GLU A 123 -4.95 -7.13 11.90
C GLU A 123 -4.64 -7.73 13.27
N ARG A 124 -3.49 -7.39 13.83
CA ARG A 124 -3.06 -7.88 15.14
C ARG A 124 -2.49 -6.76 15.98
N GLU A 125 -2.97 -6.61 17.19
CA GLU A 125 -2.35 -5.75 18.19
C GLU A 125 -1.10 -6.49 18.76
N PRO A 126 0.12 -5.99 18.56
CA PRO A 126 1.34 -6.74 18.84
C PRO A 126 1.59 -6.99 20.33
N THR A 127 1.11 -6.13 21.22
CA THR A 127 1.35 -6.23 22.67
C THR A 127 0.46 -7.30 23.32
N THR A 128 -0.81 -7.36 22.95
CA THR A 128 -1.80 -8.29 23.53
C THR A 128 -2.02 -9.52 22.67
N GLY A 129 -1.60 -9.49 21.40
CA GLY A 129 -1.91 -10.51 20.40
C GLY A 129 -3.39 -10.53 19.96
N ARG A 130 -4.19 -9.53 20.36
CA ARG A 130 -5.60 -9.44 19.98
C ARG A 130 -5.74 -9.24 18.49
N HIS A 131 -6.63 -10.01 17.87
CA HIS A 131 -6.96 -9.86 16.46
C HIS A 131 -8.01 -8.76 16.26
N GLY A 132 -7.78 -7.92 15.24
CA GLY A 132 -8.70 -6.91 14.74
C GLY A 132 -9.49 -7.39 13.53
N ALA A 133 -9.55 -6.58 12.47
CA ALA A 133 -10.26 -6.91 11.25
C ALA A 133 -9.59 -8.08 10.49
N LEU A 134 -10.41 -8.97 9.94
CA LEU A 134 -10.00 -10.01 8.99
C LEU A 134 -10.22 -9.45 7.57
N HIS A 135 -9.18 -9.49 6.75
CA HIS A 135 -9.20 -9.09 5.36
C HIS A 135 -9.19 -10.33 4.47
N GLN A 136 -10.26 -10.49 3.72
CA GLN A 136 -10.43 -11.60 2.78
C GLN A 136 -10.45 -11.04 1.37
N GLU A 137 -9.81 -11.77 0.44
CA GLU A 137 -9.81 -11.41 -0.98
C GLU A 137 -9.33 -9.96 -1.26
N ASP A 138 -8.48 -9.41 -0.40
CA ASP A 138 -8.04 -8.02 -0.54
C ASP A 138 -7.20 -7.83 -1.81
N PRO A 139 -7.61 -6.94 -2.75
CA PRO A 139 -6.89 -6.76 -4.01
C PRO A 139 -5.75 -5.72 -3.91
N THR A 140 -5.62 -5.01 -2.79
CA THR A 140 -4.82 -3.78 -2.71
C THR A 140 -3.42 -4.01 -2.15
N TRP A 141 -3.30 -4.60 -0.97
CA TRP A 141 -2.03 -4.74 -0.27
C TRP A 141 -1.27 -6.01 -0.70
N VAL A 142 0.05 -6.02 -0.54
CA VAL A 142 0.88 -7.22 -0.84
C VAL A 142 0.76 -8.30 0.23
N HIS A 143 0.11 -8.02 1.34
CA HIS A 143 -0.05 -8.93 2.49
C HIS A 143 -0.78 -10.21 2.09
N GLY A 144 -0.22 -11.35 2.49
CA GLY A 144 -0.82 -12.66 2.23
C GLY A 144 -0.82 -13.12 0.76
N LYS A 145 -0.14 -12.38 -0.13
CA LYS A 145 -0.10 -12.72 -1.56
C LYS A 145 1.19 -13.41 -1.96
N TRP A 146 1.07 -14.30 -2.94
CA TRP A 146 2.18 -14.98 -3.60
C TRP A 146 2.04 -14.86 -5.11
N TYR A 147 3.09 -14.39 -5.76
CA TYR A 147 3.11 -14.04 -7.18
C TYR A 147 4.05 -14.96 -7.94
N LEU A 148 3.62 -15.47 -9.09
CA LEU A 148 4.49 -16.19 -10.01
C LEU A 148 5.53 -15.21 -10.60
N LYS A 149 6.81 -15.42 -10.32
CA LYS A 149 7.88 -14.52 -10.79
C LYS A 149 7.88 -14.35 -12.30
N LYS A 150 7.67 -15.45 -13.03
CA LYS A 150 7.60 -15.42 -14.48
C LYS A 150 6.52 -14.46 -15.00
N MET A 151 5.35 -14.42 -14.35
CA MET A 151 4.26 -13.48 -14.72
C MET A 151 4.70 -12.02 -14.46
N LEU A 152 5.32 -11.74 -13.30
CA LEU A 152 5.83 -10.39 -13.00
C LEU A 152 6.85 -9.93 -14.05
N ASP A 153 7.72 -10.82 -14.50
CA ASP A 153 8.73 -10.53 -15.51
C ASP A 153 8.12 -10.36 -16.91
N GLU A 154 7.20 -11.22 -17.32
CA GLU A 154 6.49 -11.13 -18.61
C GLU A 154 5.69 -9.84 -18.75
N TYR A 155 5.02 -9.42 -17.70
CA TYR A 155 4.24 -8.19 -17.68
C TYR A 155 5.06 -6.93 -17.33
N ASN A 156 6.34 -7.11 -17.04
CA ASN A 156 7.23 -6.05 -16.57
C ASN A 156 6.64 -5.27 -15.38
N VAL A 157 5.97 -5.99 -14.46
CA VAL A 157 5.40 -5.38 -13.26
C VAL A 157 6.52 -5.07 -12.27
N ARG A 158 6.62 -3.80 -11.88
CA ARG A 158 7.65 -3.30 -10.96
C ARG A 158 7.02 -2.31 -9.97
N PHE A 159 7.62 -2.22 -8.78
CA PHE A 159 7.30 -1.12 -7.87
C PHE A 159 7.81 0.18 -8.48
N LEU A 160 7.00 1.24 -8.42
CA LEU A 160 7.44 2.56 -8.91
C LEU A 160 8.53 3.12 -7.99
N PRO A 161 9.65 3.59 -8.56
CA PRO A 161 10.62 4.35 -7.80
C PRO A 161 9.97 5.65 -7.29
N ASN A 162 10.38 6.09 -6.10
CA ASN A 162 9.95 7.35 -5.50
C ASN A 162 8.47 7.40 -5.06
N LEU A 163 7.80 6.26 -5.01
CA LEU A 163 6.47 6.15 -4.45
C LEU A 163 6.57 5.84 -2.96
N TYR A 164 6.27 6.84 -2.12
CA TYR A 164 6.44 6.76 -0.67
C TYR A 164 5.40 5.88 0.03
N THR A 165 4.21 5.78 -0.55
CA THR A 165 3.09 5.02 0.01
C THR A 165 2.18 4.53 -1.11
N HIS A 166 1.41 3.46 -0.87
CA HIS A 166 0.51 2.84 -1.84
C HIS A 166 1.24 2.23 -3.05
N GLU A 167 2.53 1.96 -2.93
CA GLU A 167 3.33 1.24 -3.90
C GLU A 167 2.80 -0.16 -4.16
N ASP A 168 2.21 -0.76 -3.16
CA ASP A 168 1.54 -2.07 -3.20
C ASP A 168 0.20 -2.02 -3.95
N ILE A 169 -0.58 -0.95 -3.78
CA ILE A 169 -1.83 -0.75 -4.54
C ILE A 169 -1.51 -0.60 -6.03
N TYR A 170 -0.49 0.20 -6.36
CA TYR A 170 -0.01 0.34 -7.74
C TYR A 170 0.41 -1.02 -8.32
N PHE A 171 1.28 -1.74 -7.59
CA PHE A 171 1.81 -3.03 -8.01
C PHE A 171 0.70 -4.04 -8.29
N ASN A 172 -0.26 -4.18 -7.38
CA ASN A 172 -1.38 -5.09 -7.52
C ASN A 172 -2.36 -4.65 -8.62
N ALA A 173 -2.63 -3.35 -8.77
CA ALA A 173 -3.53 -2.85 -9.82
C ALA A 173 -3.04 -3.23 -11.22
N LEU A 174 -1.72 -3.08 -11.48
CA LEU A 174 -1.12 -3.51 -12.74
C LEU A 174 -1.28 -5.03 -12.97
N ILE A 175 -1.04 -5.84 -11.93
CA ILE A 175 -1.18 -7.31 -12.04
C ILE A 175 -2.62 -7.67 -12.40
N PHE A 176 -3.60 -7.17 -11.65
CA PHE A 176 -5.00 -7.49 -11.90
C PHE A 176 -5.49 -7.05 -13.28
N ASP A 177 -5.06 -5.86 -13.75
CA ASP A 177 -5.40 -5.41 -15.10
C ASP A 177 -4.85 -6.37 -16.18
N ARG A 178 -3.58 -6.79 -16.06
CA ARG A 178 -2.95 -7.72 -16.98
C ARG A 178 -3.56 -9.13 -16.93
N LEU A 179 -3.80 -9.66 -15.73
CA LEU A 179 -4.41 -10.98 -15.59
C LEU A 179 -5.82 -11.03 -16.20
N ARG A 180 -6.61 -9.97 -16.05
CA ARG A 180 -7.94 -9.86 -16.66
C ARG A 180 -7.85 -9.73 -18.18
N ALA A 181 -6.96 -8.88 -18.69
CA ALA A 181 -6.79 -8.70 -20.12
C ALA A 181 -6.39 -10.01 -20.85
N ASP A 182 -5.59 -10.85 -20.20
CA ASP A 182 -5.10 -12.11 -20.74
C ASP A 182 -5.93 -13.34 -20.31
N GLU A 183 -7.04 -13.13 -19.60
CA GLU A 183 -7.91 -14.20 -19.05
C GLU A 183 -7.12 -15.23 -18.22
N LYS A 184 -6.08 -14.79 -17.49
CA LYS A 184 -5.24 -15.63 -16.65
C LYS A 184 -5.77 -15.74 -15.23
N ASN A 185 -5.49 -16.85 -14.57
CA ASN A 185 -6.08 -17.19 -13.30
C ASN A 185 -5.26 -16.74 -12.09
N PHE A 186 -5.94 -16.20 -11.09
CA PHE A 186 -5.48 -16.12 -9.71
C PHE A 186 -6.45 -16.89 -8.82
N TYR A 187 -5.98 -17.35 -7.66
CA TYR A 187 -6.76 -18.18 -6.76
C TYR A 187 -6.81 -17.57 -5.36
N ILE A 188 -7.99 -17.64 -4.75
CA ILE A 188 -8.22 -17.23 -3.36
C ILE A 188 -7.99 -18.43 -2.45
N LEU A 189 -7.26 -18.22 -1.37
CA LEU A 189 -7.05 -19.19 -0.30
C LEU A 189 -7.88 -18.76 0.92
N ASP A 190 -8.74 -19.66 1.40
CA ASP A 190 -9.54 -19.39 2.61
C ASP A 190 -8.70 -19.40 3.90
N GLU A 191 -7.44 -19.77 3.80
CA GLU A 191 -6.54 -19.88 4.92
C GLU A 191 -5.95 -18.54 5.33
N LEU A 192 -5.68 -18.41 6.65
CA LEU A 192 -4.95 -17.29 7.19
C LEU A 192 -3.45 -17.45 6.86
N ILE A 193 -2.93 -16.50 6.10
CA ILE A 193 -1.54 -16.51 5.62
C ILE A 193 -0.68 -15.49 6.38
N TYR A 194 -1.27 -14.38 6.85
CA TYR A 194 -0.49 -13.25 7.29
C TYR A 194 -1.13 -12.51 8.49
N TYR A 195 -0.29 -12.00 9.39
CA TYR A 195 -0.68 -11.11 10.47
C TYR A 195 -0.09 -9.73 10.24
N TRP A 196 -0.96 -8.76 10.01
CA TRP A 196 -0.59 -7.35 9.96
C TRP A 196 -0.59 -6.76 11.36
N ASN A 197 0.60 -6.47 11.89
CA ASN A 197 0.74 -5.88 13.21
C ASN A 197 0.47 -4.38 13.19
N GLN A 198 -0.48 -3.95 14.00
CA GLN A 198 -0.78 -2.53 14.18
C GLN A 198 0.37 -1.84 14.93
N ASN A 199 1.29 -1.22 14.19
CA ASN A 199 2.42 -0.52 14.74
C ASN A 199 2.10 0.99 14.86
N PRO A 200 2.04 1.56 16.09
CA PRO A 200 1.77 3.00 16.27
C PRO A 200 2.88 3.89 15.68
N ASN A 201 4.05 3.34 15.38
CA ASN A 201 5.16 4.04 14.74
C ASN A 201 5.23 3.80 13.23
N SER A 202 4.24 3.14 12.63
CA SER A 202 4.21 2.94 11.17
C SER A 202 4.10 4.28 10.44
N MET A 203 4.52 4.29 9.17
CA MET A 203 4.41 5.49 8.31
C MET A 203 2.97 5.99 8.17
N THR A 204 1.98 5.08 8.30
CA THR A 204 0.56 5.39 8.18
C THR A 204 -0.10 5.78 9.51
N SER A 205 0.64 5.82 10.63
CA SER A 205 0.06 6.19 11.93
C SER A 205 -0.25 7.69 12.00
N SER A 206 -1.46 8.03 12.43
CA SER A 206 -2.03 9.39 12.42
C SER A 206 -1.27 10.45 13.25
N GLU A 207 -0.41 10.05 14.16
CA GLU A 207 0.33 11.01 15.01
C GLU A 207 1.52 11.68 14.30
N ARG A 208 1.97 11.14 13.16
CA ARG A 208 3.10 11.68 12.39
C ARG A 208 2.71 12.63 11.27
N TYR A 209 1.43 12.75 10.94
CA TYR A 209 1.00 13.59 9.82
C TYR A 209 0.88 15.05 10.24
N THR A 210 1.91 15.83 9.94
CA THR A 210 1.75 17.27 9.74
C THR A 210 0.99 17.50 8.41
N LEU A 211 0.35 18.65 8.23
CA LEU A 211 -0.33 18.96 6.97
C LEU A 211 0.60 18.87 5.75
N THR A 212 1.88 19.22 5.92
CA THR A 212 2.91 19.09 4.89
C THR A 212 3.08 17.63 4.48
N ASN A 213 3.28 16.74 5.44
CA ASN A 213 3.43 15.31 5.15
C ASN A 213 2.16 14.71 4.54
N LEU A 214 0.99 15.20 4.97
CA LEU A 214 -0.28 14.76 4.42
C LEU A 214 -0.47 15.21 2.97
N ASN A 215 -0.11 16.45 2.63
CA ASN A 215 -0.16 16.92 1.25
C ASN A 215 0.78 16.10 0.37
N ASP A 216 2.01 15.89 0.80
CA ASP A 216 2.98 15.08 0.07
C ASP A 216 2.48 13.63 -0.10
N TYR A 217 1.85 13.08 0.92
CA TYR A 217 1.18 11.78 0.87
C TYR A 217 0.06 11.77 -0.17
N LEU A 218 -0.87 12.73 -0.15
CA LEU A 218 -1.99 12.78 -1.09
C LEU A 218 -1.53 13.00 -2.53
N ILE A 219 -0.50 13.86 -2.72
CA ILE A 219 0.14 14.07 -4.01
C ILE A 219 0.71 12.74 -4.50
N SER A 220 1.49 12.07 -3.69
CA SER A 220 2.10 10.79 -4.03
C SER A 220 1.03 9.75 -4.41
N VAL A 221 -0.03 9.61 -3.61
CA VAL A 221 -1.11 8.67 -3.89
C VAL A 221 -1.83 8.98 -5.20
N ILE A 222 -2.27 10.23 -5.41
CA ILE A 222 -3.01 10.59 -6.62
C ILE A 222 -2.11 10.47 -7.85
N ASP A 223 -0.89 11.00 -7.80
CA ASP A 223 0.03 10.94 -8.93
C ASP A 223 0.45 9.53 -9.29
N SER A 224 0.66 8.67 -8.30
CA SER A 224 0.97 7.26 -8.57
C SER A 224 -0.17 6.53 -9.26
N HIS A 225 -1.41 6.73 -8.80
CA HIS A 225 -2.56 6.10 -9.45
C HIS A 225 -2.80 6.64 -10.86
N LEU A 226 -2.58 7.94 -11.08
CA LEU A 226 -2.64 8.50 -12.42
C LEU A 226 -1.51 7.97 -13.32
N THR A 227 -0.34 7.68 -12.75
CA THR A 227 0.78 7.07 -13.47
C THR A 227 0.42 5.66 -13.97
N ILE A 228 -0.40 4.89 -13.23
CA ILE A 228 -0.91 3.59 -13.70
C ILE A 228 -1.55 3.72 -15.09
N LEU A 229 -2.36 4.76 -15.30
CA LEU A 229 -3.03 4.96 -16.59
C LEU A 229 -2.06 5.31 -17.72
N ASN A 230 -0.90 5.88 -17.40
CA ASN A 230 0.12 6.20 -18.40
C ASN A 230 1.01 4.99 -18.71
N ASP A 231 1.23 4.09 -17.76
CA ASP A 231 2.11 2.93 -17.89
C ASP A 231 1.41 1.76 -18.63
N VAL A 232 0.09 1.79 -18.70
CA VAL A 232 -0.70 0.81 -19.44
C VAL A 232 -1.05 1.37 -20.82
N GLU A 233 -0.57 0.72 -21.90
CA GLU A 233 -0.77 1.21 -23.29
C GLU A 233 -2.24 1.38 -23.66
N LYS A 234 -3.12 0.50 -23.14
CA LYS A 234 -4.58 0.57 -23.30
C LYS A 234 -5.26 0.13 -22.01
N PRO A 235 -5.40 1.04 -21.04
CA PRO A 235 -6.05 0.69 -19.77
C PRO A 235 -7.51 0.30 -20.00
N SER A 236 -7.97 -0.76 -19.32
CA SER A 236 -9.37 -1.16 -19.34
C SER A 236 -10.29 -0.11 -18.73
N GLU A 237 -11.57 -0.09 -19.11
CA GLU A 237 -12.56 0.81 -18.46
C GLU A 237 -12.64 0.56 -16.96
N GLU A 238 -12.47 -0.69 -16.52
CA GLU A 238 -12.47 -1.05 -15.11
C GLU A 238 -11.26 -0.47 -14.37
N LEU A 239 -10.06 -0.54 -14.96
CA LEU A 239 -8.85 0.08 -14.38
C LEU A 239 -9.01 1.60 -14.30
N ILE A 240 -9.50 2.24 -15.37
CA ILE A 240 -9.79 3.69 -15.37
C ILE A 240 -10.79 4.02 -14.26
N GLY A 241 -11.86 3.25 -14.13
CA GLY A 241 -12.87 3.40 -13.08
C GLY A 241 -12.27 3.26 -11.68
N THR A 242 -11.45 2.25 -11.45
CA THR A 242 -10.77 2.00 -10.17
C THR A 242 -9.83 3.15 -9.79
N VAL A 243 -8.97 3.59 -10.71
CA VAL A 243 -8.05 4.71 -10.51
C VAL A 243 -8.83 6.00 -10.20
N LYS A 244 -9.89 6.28 -10.97
CA LYS A 244 -10.78 7.42 -10.74
C LYS A 244 -11.39 7.39 -9.34
N GLU A 245 -11.93 6.25 -8.92
CA GLU A 245 -12.53 6.06 -7.60
C GLU A 245 -11.54 6.32 -6.47
N ILE A 246 -10.32 5.80 -6.59
CA ILE A 246 -9.27 6.01 -5.60
C ILE A 246 -8.85 7.47 -5.56
N CYS A 247 -8.54 8.10 -6.68
CA CYS A 247 -8.12 9.49 -6.75
C CYS A 247 -9.17 10.44 -6.15
N LEU A 248 -10.46 10.24 -6.48
CA LEU A 248 -11.54 11.06 -5.94
C LEU A 248 -11.76 10.83 -4.44
N SER A 249 -11.58 9.61 -3.95
CA SER A 249 -11.64 9.30 -2.51
C SER A 249 -10.51 9.97 -1.75
N GLN A 250 -9.30 9.94 -2.28
CA GLN A 250 -8.15 10.62 -1.70
C GLN A 250 -8.29 12.15 -1.73
N TYR A 251 -8.88 12.69 -2.79
CA TYR A 251 -9.19 14.12 -2.86
C TYR A 251 -10.14 14.55 -1.72
N VAL A 252 -11.21 13.78 -1.48
CA VAL A 252 -12.15 14.03 -0.37
C VAL A 252 -11.43 13.95 0.98
N GLN A 253 -10.59 12.96 1.18
CA GLN A 253 -9.80 12.83 2.40
C GLN A 253 -8.88 14.04 2.59
N GLY A 254 -8.18 14.49 1.57
CA GLY A 254 -7.33 15.68 1.60
C GLY A 254 -8.11 16.93 1.96
N TYR A 255 -9.31 17.11 1.40
CA TYR A 255 -10.17 18.23 1.75
C TYR A 255 -10.56 18.25 3.24
N PHE A 256 -10.92 17.11 3.82
CA PHE A 256 -11.26 17.05 5.24
C PHE A 256 -10.08 17.31 6.14
N TYR A 257 -8.90 16.82 5.80
CA TYR A 257 -7.68 17.14 6.53
C TYR A 257 -7.35 18.63 6.43
N TYR A 258 -7.46 19.22 5.26
CA TYR A 258 -7.31 20.66 5.07
C TYR A 258 -8.24 21.45 5.99
N GLN A 259 -9.53 21.11 6.06
CA GLN A 259 -10.48 21.76 6.95
C GLN A 259 -10.10 21.65 8.42
N ALA A 260 -9.68 20.46 8.87
CA ALA A 260 -9.25 20.25 10.25
C ALA A 260 -8.05 21.13 10.61
N PHE A 261 -7.11 21.31 9.69
CA PHE A 261 -5.94 22.18 9.89
C PHE A 261 -6.31 23.67 9.85
N VAL A 262 -7.18 24.08 8.93
CA VAL A 262 -7.70 25.47 8.90
C VAL A 262 -8.41 25.80 10.21
N TYR A 263 -9.19 24.88 10.75
CA TYR A 263 -9.83 25.06 12.05
C TYR A 263 -8.81 25.23 13.18
N LYS A 264 -7.75 24.42 13.19
CA LYS A 264 -6.76 24.41 14.25
C LYS A 264 -5.77 25.58 14.18
N TYR A 265 -5.32 25.97 12.99
CA TYR A 265 -4.23 26.91 12.77
C TYR A 265 -4.64 28.20 12.04
N GLY A 266 -5.84 28.24 11.48
CA GLY A 266 -6.36 29.35 10.67
C GLY A 266 -5.94 29.27 9.19
N SER A 267 -6.79 29.86 8.32
CA SER A 267 -6.55 29.85 6.86
C SER A 267 -5.33 30.64 6.38
N GLN A 268 -4.76 31.49 7.25
CA GLN A 268 -3.57 32.29 6.92
C GLN A 268 -2.26 31.55 7.25
N ASP A 269 -2.33 30.42 7.90
CA ASP A 269 -1.18 29.54 8.12
C ASP A 269 -0.56 29.08 6.81
N GLU A 270 0.77 29.04 6.72
CA GLU A 270 1.48 28.73 5.46
C GLU A 270 1.22 27.30 4.97
N GLU A 271 1.06 26.34 5.89
CA GLU A 271 0.73 24.95 5.53
C GLU A 271 -0.72 24.83 5.04
N CYS A 272 -1.64 25.60 5.63
CA CYS A 272 -3.00 25.69 5.15
C CYS A 272 -3.09 26.28 3.75
N LYS A 273 -2.32 27.34 3.45
CA LYS A 273 -2.22 27.90 2.10
C LYS A 273 -1.67 26.89 1.10
N ARG A 274 -0.61 26.14 1.48
CA ARG A 274 -0.06 25.09 0.63
C ARG A 274 -1.07 23.99 0.35
N GLY A 275 -1.79 23.53 1.38
CA GLY A 275 -2.88 22.55 1.24
C GLY A 275 -3.98 23.01 0.29
N TYR A 276 -4.36 24.27 0.35
CA TYR A 276 -5.33 24.86 -0.57
C TYR A 276 -4.86 24.81 -2.03
N GLU A 277 -3.62 25.24 -2.29
CA GLU A 277 -3.06 25.23 -3.65
C GLU A 277 -2.89 23.80 -4.19
N SER A 278 -2.52 22.84 -3.35
CA SER A 278 -2.47 21.42 -3.73
C SER A 278 -3.85 20.90 -4.14
N LEU A 279 -4.88 21.13 -3.33
CA LEU A 279 -6.25 20.71 -3.65
C LEU A 279 -6.76 21.36 -4.94
N LYS A 280 -6.43 22.62 -5.18
CA LYS A 280 -6.76 23.33 -6.42
C LYS A 280 -6.04 22.72 -7.64
N ALA A 281 -4.76 22.38 -7.51
CA ALA A 281 -4.00 21.73 -8.56
C ALA A 281 -4.60 20.34 -8.90
N PHE A 282 -4.96 19.56 -7.88
CA PHE A 282 -5.59 18.25 -8.08
C PHE A 282 -7.00 18.33 -8.67
N TYR A 283 -7.78 19.31 -8.29
CA TYR A 283 -9.08 19.55 -8.93
C TYR A 283 -8.93 19.65 -10.46
N ARG A 284 -8.02 20.53 -10.93
CA ARG A 284 -7.74 20.69 -12.36
C ARG A 284 -7.28 19.39 -12.99
N LYS A 285 -6.29 18.75 -12.40
CA LYS A 285 -5.70 17.51 -12.91
C LYS A 285 -6.73 16.39 -13.04
N LEU A 286 -7.58 16.20 -12.04
CA LEU A 286 -8.60 15.15 -12.05
C LEU A 286 -9.76 15.45 -13.00
N THR A 287 -10.20 16.72 -13.09
CA THR A 287 -11.24 17.11 -14.05
C THR A 287 -10.76 16.95 -15.48
N ASP A 288 -9.51 17.31 -15.78
CA ASP A 288 -8.92 17.18 -17.11
C ASP A 288 -8.76 15.71 -17.52
N ILE A 289 -8.14 14.88 -16.66
CA ILE A 289 -7.84 13.47 -16.98
C ILE A 289 -9.13 12.64 -17.12
N PHE A 290 -10.10 12.85 -16.25
CA PHE A 290 -11.34 12.07 -16.25
C PHE A 290 -12.50 12.76 -17.00
N HIS A 291 -12.21 13.87 -17.69
CA HIS A 291 -13.17 14.66 -18.47
C HIS A 291 -14.44 15.02 -17.68
N LEU A 292 -14.27 15.44 -16.41
CA LEU A 292 -15.38 15.76 -15.52
C LEU A 292 -15.74 17.24 -15.63
N THR A 293 -17.03 17.50 -15.79
CA THR A 293 -17.58 18.83 -15.54
C THR A 293 -17.50 19.15 -14.03
N ARG A 294 -17.54 20.43 -13.71
CA ARG A 294 -17.58 20.87 -12.31
C ARG A 294 -18.73 20.21 -11.53
N ASP A 295 -19.92 20.13 -12.12
CA ASP A 295 -21.11 19.61 -11.46
C ASP A 295 -21.01 18.10 -11.22
N GLU A 296 -20.50 17.32 -12.20
CA GLU A 296 -20.20 15.90 -12.02
C GLU A 296 -19.14 15.66 -10.93
N PHE A 297 -18.09 16.47 -10.91
CA PHE A 297 -17.07 16.38 -9.87
C PHE A 297 -17.68 16.64 -8.48
N LEU A 298 -18.51 17.66 -8.34
CA LEU A 298 -19.23 17.98 -7.09
C LEU A 298 -20.13 16.85 -6.63
N ASP A 299 -20.93 16.28 -7.51
CA ASP A 299 -21.87 15.20 -7.18
C ASP A 299 -21.13 13.96 -6.67
N ILE A 300 -20.03 13.59 -7.34
CA ILE A 300 -19.20 12.47 -6.93
C ILE A 300 -18.57 12.73 -5.56
N LEU A 301 -17.97 13.91 -5.36
CA LEU A 301 -17.34 14.25 -4.09
C LEU A 301 -18.35 14.33 -2.94
N PHE A 302 -19.54 14.85 -3.19
CA PHE A 302 -20.60 14.91 -2.17
C PHE A 302 -21.04 13.51 -1.74
N LYS A 303 -21.23 12.60 -2.69
CA LYS A 303 -21.53 11.19 -2.41
C LYS A 303 -20.42 10.54 -1.59
N LYS A 304 -19.16 10.66 -2.02
CA LYS A 304 -18.01 10.10 -1.32
C LYS A 304 -17.80 10.70 0.07
N SER A 305 -18.08 11.99 0.23
CA SER A 305 -17.99 12.65 1.54
C SER A 305 -18.97 12.05 2.54
N LYS A 306 -20.20 11.75 2.10
CA LYS A 306 -21.20 11.08 2.95
C LYS A 306 -20.77 9.65 3.30
N GLU A 307 -20.26 8.90 2.34
CA GLU A 307 -19.73 7.56 2.55
C GLU A 307 -18.57 7.57 3.57
N PHE A 308 -17.61 8.48 3.39
CA PHE A 308 -16.48 8.68 4.30
C PHE A 308 -16.94 9.01 5.74
N CYS A 309 -17.89 9.92 5.90
CA CYS A 309 -18.44 10.28 7.21
C CYS A 309 -19.17 9.10 7.87
N ASN A 310 -19.89 8.29 7.11
CA ASN A 310 -20.65 7.15 7.63
C ASN A 310 -19.71 6.00 8.07
N GLN A 311 -18.63 5.75 7.33
CA GLN A 311 -17.68 4.67 7.62
C GLN A 311 -16.77 5.00 8.82
N ARG A 312 -16.48 6.28 9.08
CA ARG A 312 -15.49 6.72 10.06
C ARG A 312 -16.05 7.43 11.29
N ASN A 313 -17.27 7.13 11.72
CA ASN A 313 -17.85 7.66 12.97
C ASN A 313 -16.95 7.49 14.23
N GLY A 314 -15.91 6.66 14.18
CA GLY A 314 -14.87 6.54 15.21
C GLY A 314 -13.64 7.43 14.98
N ALA A 315 -13.14 7.57 13.73
CA ALA A 315 -11.91 8.30 13.39
C ALA A 315 -12.13 9.83 13.32
N LEU A 316 -13.34 10.28 12.97
CA LEU A 316 -13.70 11.70 12.99
C LEU A 316 -13.64 12.33 14.39
N LYS A 317 -13.74 11.52 15.46
CA LYS A 317 -13.52 11.98 16.83
C LYS A 317 -12.08 12.48 17.09
N THR A 318 -11.13 11.99 16.30
CA THR A 318 -9.70 12.38 16.41
C THR A 318 -9.43 13.72 15.73
N PHE A 319 -10.21 14.11 14.72
CA PHE A 319 -10.02 15.33 13.93
C PHE A 319 -10.91 16.51 14.35
N GLY A 320 -11.72 16.37 15.43
CA GLY A 320 -12.55 17.43 15.97
C GLY A 320 -14.00 17.43 15.43
N PRO A 321 -14.91 18.21 16.07
CA PRO A 321 -16.34 18.13 15.82
C PRO A 321 -16.84 18.82 14.54
N PHE A 322 -15.97 19.27 13.62
CA PHE A 322 -16.32 20.26 12.60
C PHE A 322 -15.97 19.88 11.17
N ILE A 323 -16.28 18.64 10.77
CA ILE A 323 -16.29 18.34 9.34
C ILE A 323 -17.69 18.65 8.81
N GLU A 324 -17.83 19.84 8.26
CA GLU A 324 -19.07 20.21 7.57
C GLU A 324 -19.02 19.72 6.12
N VAL A 325 -19.69 18.61 5.84
CA VAL A 325 -19.89 18.11 4.46
C VAL A 325 -20.54 19.20 3.59
N ASP A 326 -21.37 20.03 4.20
CA ASP A 326 -22.08 21.12 3.53
C ASP A 326 -21.17 22.28 3.11
N SER A 327 -19.92 22.35 3.59
CA SER A 327 -18.92 23.35 3.15
C SER A 327 -18.19 22.94 1.86
N LEU A 328 -18.20 21.66 1.48
CA LEU A 328 -17.52 21.16 0.28
C LEU A 328 -17.98 21.83 -1.02
N PRO A 329 -19.28 22.05 -1.29
CA PRO A 329 -19.73 22.76 -2.48
C PRO A 329 -19.13 24.16 -2.57
N SER A 330 -19.18 24.93 -1.48
CA SER A 330 -18.61 26.29 -1.46
C SER A 330 -17.11 26.30 -1.74
N PHE A 331 -16.37 25.34 -1.18
CA PHE A 331 -14.95 25.18 -1.42
C PHE A 331 -14.64 24.87 -2.89
N ILE A 332 -15.35 23.92 -3.51
CA ILE A 332 -15.15 23.58 -4.92
C ILE A 332 -15.57 24.73 -5.85
N TYR A 333 -16.63 25.47 -5.53
CA TYR A 333 -17.00 26.66 -6.29
C TYR A 333 -15.90 27.74 -6.23
N GLN A 334 -15.27 27.93 -5.08
CA GLN A 334 -14.12 28.84 -4.95
C GLN A 334 -12.95 28.37 -5.79
N ILE A 335 -12.56 27.10 -5.71
CA ILE A 335 -11.46 26.54 -6.52
C ILE A 335 -11.77 26.64 -8.01
N ALA A 336 -12.98 26.27 -8.44
CA ALA A 336 -13.38 26.30 -9.85
C ALA A 336 -13.53 27.71 -10.43
N ALA A 337 -13.74 28.73 -9.60
CA ALA A 337 -13.82 30.13 -10.07
C ALA A 337 -12.45 30.71 -10.49
N PHE A 338 -11.33 30.03 -10.13
CA PHE A 338 -9.97 30.44 -10.50
C PHE A 338 -9.39 29.59 -11.66
N VAL A 339 -10.22 28.78 -12.29
CA VAL A 339 -9.94 28.00 -13.50
C VAL A 339 -10.71 28.57 -14.68
#